data_e6e67548ef17d4564fa5af67d2b4622e
#
_entry.id   e6e67548ef17d4564fa5af67d2b4622e
#
_cell.length_a   1.000
_cell.length_b   1.000
_cell.length_c   1.000
_cell.angle_alpha   90.00
_cell.angle_beta   90.00
_cell.angle_gamma   90.00
#
_symmetry.space_group_name_H-M   'P 1'
#
loop_
_entity.id
_entity.type
_entity.pdbx_description
1 polymer ?
#
loop_
_entity_poly.entity_id
_entity_poly.type
_entity_poly.pdbx_seq_one_letter_code
_entity_poly.pdbx_strand_id
1 'polypeptide(L)'
;EEEMEFVINVIEFNQWDWEGFHAWHIGLPYFRLHSQCVPYVQDCKGPNTEARMVLCPKWFGRVLMGTTRADGEGTVEKGHPAVHQWNYCVGNSDFTMSVGYKDQNNMENVNHKAGDWSFIPAGADHDLVSEPGKEVYYVWFEHFTDEKKFAKPEN
;
A
#
# COMPACT_ATOMS: atom_id res chain seq x y z
N GLU A 1 3.94 -16.40 -26.79
CA GLU A 1 4.67 -15.35 -26.02
C GLU A 1 3.75 -14.94 -24.89
N GLU A 2 4.22 -15.02 -23.64
CA GLU A 2 3.49 -14.49 -22.51
C GLU A 2 3.75 -12.98 -22.43
N GLU A 3 2.69 -12.20 -22.40
CA GLU A 3 2.77 -10.75 -22.22
C GLU A 3 3.06 -10.47 -20.75
N MET A 4 4.05 -9.63 -20.48
CA MET A 4 4.45 -9.27 -19.14
C MET A 4 4.20 -7.77 -18.94
N GLU A 5 3.43 -7.45 -17.91
CA GLU A 5 3.11 -6.08 -17.56
C GLU A 5 4.00 -5.61 -16.39
N PHE A 6 4.53 -4.40 -16.49
CA PHE A 6 5.37 -3.79 -15.46
C PHE A 6 4.77 -2.49 -14.96
N VAL A 7 4.81 -2.31 -13.65
CA VAL A 7 4.52 -1.04 -13.00
C VAL A 7 5.84 -0.41 -12.58
N ILE A 8 6.07 0.81 -13.03
CA ILE A 8 7.28 1.55 -12.70
C ILE A 8 6.91 2.79 -11.87
N ASN A 9 7.38 2.83 -10.62
CA ASN A 9 7.28 4.00 -9.78
C ASN A 9 8.63 4.72 -9.77
N VAL A 10 8.62 6.01 -10.09
CA VAL A 10 9.82 6.86 -10.06
C VAL A 10 9.61 7.92 -8.99
N ILE A 11 10.53 7.99 -8.04
CA ILE A 11 10.54 8.99 -6.98
C ILE A 11 11.90 9.68 -6.94
N GLU A 12 11.90 10.95 -6.62
CA GLU A 12 13.11 11.71 -6.32
C GLU A 12 13.43 11.53 -4.83
N PHE A 13 14.63 11.00 -4.54
CA PHE A 13 15.09 10.84 -3.16
C PHE A 13 15.51 12.16 -2.58
N ASN A 14 15.02 12.47 -1.39
CA ASN A 14 15.56 13.51 -0.55
C ASN A 14 16.71 12.96 0.31
N GLN A 15 17.31 13.83 1.13
CA GLN A 15 18.43 13.45 2.01
C GLN A 15 18.07 12.26 2.91
N TRP A 16 16.86 12.23 3.44
CA TRP A 16 16.42 11.17 4.34
C TRP A 16 16.26 9.82 3.66
N ASP A 17 15.71 9.81 2.45
CA ASP A 17 15.59 8.59 1.65
C ASP A 17 16.99 8.02 1.37
N TRP A 18 17.95 8.87 1.06
CA TRP A 18 19.35 8.49 0.88
C TRP A 18 20.01 7.97 2.16
N GLU A 19 19.74 8.57 3.31
CA GLU A 19 20.24 8.11 4.60
C GLU A 19 19.73 6.69 4.91
N GLY A 20 18.43 6.43 4.72
CA GLY A 20 17.85 5.09 4.87
C GLY A 20 18.46 4.08 3.91
N PHE A 21 18.52 4.43 2.65
CA PHE A 21 19.10 3.59 1.60
C PHE A 21 20.54 3.15 1.92
N HIS A 22 21.38 4.07 2.36
CA HIS A 22 22.76 3.77 2.72
C HIS A 22 22.89 3.01 4.04
N ALA A 23 22.13 3.40 5.06
CA ALA A 23 22.18 2.77 6.38
C ALA A 23 21.78 1.28 6.34
N TRP A 24 20.87 0.93 5.46
CA TRP A 24 20.38 -0.45 5.31
C TRP A 24 21.07 -1.23 4.19
N HIS A 25 22.06 -0.63 3.52
CA HIS A 25 22.81 -1.26 2.44
C HIS A 25 21.94 -1.87 1.35
N ILE A 26 20.90 -1.17 0.94
CA ILE A 26 19.96 -1.66 -0.05
C ILE A 26 20.64 -1.77 -1.42
N GLY A 27 20.61 -2.97 -2.00
CA GLY A 27 21.08 -3.20 -3.36
C GLY A 27 20.01 -2.89 -4.41
N LEU A 28 20.41 -2.34 -5.55
CA LEU A 28 19.53 -2.14 -6.70
C LEU A 28 20.02 -2.97 -7.89
N PRO A 29 19.11 -3.56 -8.71
CA PRO A 29 17.67 -3.55 -8.52
C PRO A 29 17.25 -4.35 -7.29
N TYR A 30 16.27 -3.83 -6.54
CA TYR A 30 15.71 -4.54 -5.41
C TYR A 30 14.68 -5.56 -5.90
N PHE A 31 14.84 -6.82 -5.52
CA PHE A 31 13.96 -7.90 -5.88
C PHE A 31 13.66 -8.77 -4.66
N ARG A 32 12.40 -9.16 -4.51
CA ARG A 32 11.98 -10.09 -3.47
C ARG A 32 10.83 -10.96 -3.96
N LEU A 33 10.90 -12.27 -3.71
CA LEU A 33 9.76 -13.15 -3.92
C LEU A 33 8.67 -12.83 -2.89
N HIS A 34 7.41 -12.93 -3.26
CA HIS A 34 6.29 -12.69 -2.35
C HIS A 34 6.40 -13.50 -1.05
N SER A 35 6.83 -14.78 -1.15
CA SER A 35 7.06 -15.65 0.01
C SER A 35 8.16 -15.18 0.97
N GLN A 36 9.05 -14.30 0.51
CA GLN A 36 10.14 -13.71 1.30
C GLN A 36 9.75 -12.37 1.93
N CYS A 37 8.61 -11.80 1.54
CA CYS A 37 8.11 -10.56 2.10
C CYS A 37 7.62 -10.78 3.53
N VAL A 38 7.86 -9.79 4.39
CA VAL A 38 7.52 -9.87 5.81
C VAL A 38 6.01 -9.76 5.99
N PRO A 39 5.35 -10.72 6.70
CA PRO A 39 3.96 -10.56 7.07
C PRO A 39 3.72 -9.25 7.82
N TYR A 40 2.63 -8.56 7.46
CA TYR A 40 2.26 -7.26 8.01
C TYR A 40 0.86 -7.32 8.57
N VAL A 41 0.75 -7.23 9.88
CA VAL A 41 -0.52 -7.33 10.60
C VAL A 41 -0.90 -5.96 11.14
N GLN A 42 -2.14 -5.55 10.89
CA GLN A 42 -2.72 -4.31 11.40
C GLN A 42 -4.16 -4.56 11.82
N ASP A 43 -4.63 -3.83 12.84
CA ASP A 43 -5.99 -3.97 13.37
C ASP A 43 -7.07 -3.55 12.37
N CYS A 44 -6.73 -2.73 11.39
CA CYS A 44 -7.62 -2.29 10.31
C CYS A 44 -7.84 -3.33 9.21
N LYS A 45 -7.12 -4.44 9.23
CA LYS A 45 -7.24 -5.52 8.24
C LYS A 45 -8.36 -6.49 8.64
N GLY A 46 -9.17 -6.89 7.66
CA GLY A 46 -10.19 -7.91 7.86
C GLY A 46 -9.62 -9.29 8.24
N PRO A 47 -10.44 -10.20 8.78
CA PRO A 47 -9.96 -11.47 9.34
C PRO A 47 -9.35 -12.42 8.30
N ASN A 48 -9.73 -12.30 7.03
CA ASN A 48 -9.22 -13.13 5.93
C ASN A 48 -8.21 -12.37 5.06
N THR A 49 -7.51 -11.40 5.66
CA THR A 49 -6.58 -10.54 4.93
C THR A 49 -5.15 -10.97 5.18
N GLU A 50 -4.43 -11.25 4.11
CA GLU A 50 -2.97 -11.39 4.10
C GLU A 50 -2.35 -10.08 3.60
N ALA A 51 -1.48 -9.48 4.41
CA ALA A 51 -0.67 -8.35 3.98
C ALA A 51 0.81 -8.64 4.18
N ARG A 52 1.66 -8.19 3.27
CA ARG A 52 3.11 -8.38 3.30
C ARG A 52 3.84 -7.11 2.91
N MET A 53 4.92 -6.83 3.63
CA MET A 53 5.83 -5.73 3.33
C MET A 53 6.86 -6.14 2.28
N VAL A 54 6.88 -5.45 1.17
CA VAL A 54 7.92 -5.55 0.14
C VAL A 54 9.07 -4.61 0.47
N LEU A 55 8.76 -3.34 0.74
CA LEU A 55 9.71 -2.33 1.21
C LEU A 55 9.28 -1.83 2.59
N CYS A 56 10.16 -1.98 3.57
CA CYS A 56 9.91 -1.49 4.91
C CYS A 56 10.24 0.02 5.02
N PRO A 57 9.54 0.78 5.88
CA PRO A 57 9.69 2.24 5.98
C PRO A 57 11.10 2.71 6.18
N LYS A 58 11.86 1.99 6.98
CA LYS A 58 13.23 2.37 7.36
C LYS A 58 14.24 2.27 6.23
N TRP A 59 13.91 1.53 5.16
CA TRP A 59 14.90 1.24 4.11
C TRP A 59 15.09 2.37 3.11
N PHE A 60 14.00 3.10 2.84
CA PHE A 60 13.97 4.18 1.86
C PHE A 60 13.37 5.47 2.43
N GLY A 61 13.50 5.69 3.72
CA GLY A 61 13.01 6.89 4.37
C GLY A 61 11.48 7.04 4.26
N ARG A 62 11.00 7.74 3.23
CA ARG A 62 9.58 8.09 3.06
C ARG A 62 8.76 7.05 2.29
N VAL A 63 9.35 5.97 1.83
CA VAL A 63 8.70 5.03 0.92
C VAL A 63 8.42 3.71 1.59
N LEU A 64 7.18 3.27 1.44
CA LEU A 64 6.70 1.95 1.81
C LEU A 64 6.10 1.26 0.59
N MET A 65 6.20 -0.05 0.55
CA MET A 65 5.51 -0.85 -0.45
C MET A 65 5.12 -2.20 0.14
N GLY A 66 3.95 -2.67 -0.21
CA GLY A 66 3.51 -4.00 0.17
C GLY A 66 2.38 -4.51 -0.69
N THR A 67 1.84 -5.64 -0.28
CA THR A 67 0.70 -6.28 -0.90
C THR A 67 -0.38 -6.52 0.13
N THR A 68 -1.64 -6.47 -0.30
CA THR A 68 -2.79 -6.90 0.49
C THR A 68 -3.66 -7.79 -0.37
N ARG A 69 -4.00 -8.95 0.17
CA ARG A 69 -4.91 -9.91 -0.44
C ARG A 69 -5.96 -10.33 0.57
N ALA A 70 -7.22 -10.31 0.17
CA ALA A 70 -8.34 -10.73 1.01
C ALA A 70 -9.45 -11.39 0.21
N ASP A 71 -10.23 -12.20 0.89
CA ASP A 71 -11.52 -12.69 0.44
C ASP A 71 -12.58 -11.99 1.30
N GLY A 72 -13.41 -11.14 0.68
CA GLY A 72 -14.34 -10.27 1.37
C GLY A 72 -13.73 -8.93 1.79
N GLU A 73 -13.86 -8.56 3.05
CA GLU A 73 -13.35 -7.30 3.58
C GLU A 73 -11.82 -7.33 3.70
N GLY A 74 -11.15 -6.46 2.94
CA GLY A 74 -9.70 -6.38 2.92
C GLY A 74 -9.13 -5.40 3.94
N THR A 75 -9.52 -4.13 3.83
CA THR A 75 -9.02 -3.06 4.69
C THR A 75 -10.15 -2.08 5.01
N VAL A 76 -10.27 -1.71 6.27
CA VAL A 76 -11.16 -0.65 6.75
C VAL A 76 -10.31 0.31 7.55
N GLU A 77 -9.89 1.41 6.95
CA GLU A 77 -8.84 2.26 7.50
C GLU A 77 -9.27 3.71 7.61
N LYS A 78 -8.94 4.32 8.75
CA LYS A 78 -8.98 5.77 8.92
C LYS A 78 -7.75 6.38 8.27
N GLY A 79 -7.90 7.58 7.74
CA GLY A 79 -6.90 8.26 6.95
C GLY A 79 -5.52 8.30 7.57
N HIS A 80 -4.51 8.16 6.74
CA HIS A 80 -3.11 8.32 7.09
C HIS A 80 -2.74 9.81 7.01
N PRO A 81 -2.57 10.52 8.11
CA PRO A 81 -2.48 11.99 8.08
C PRO A 81 -1.27 12.54 7.34
N ALA A 82 -0.26 11.73 7.09
CA ALA A 82 0.98 12.15 6.43
C ALA A 82 1.37 11.25 5.26
N VAL A 83 0.45 10.47 4.70
CA VAL A 83 0.73 9.45 3.69
C VAL A 83 -0.19 9.62 2.50
N HIS A 84 0.41 9.72 1.32
CA HIS A 84 -0.26 9.45 0.05
C HIS A 84 -0.08 7.99 -0.30
N GLN A 85 -1.15 7.33 -0.76
CA GLN A 85 -1.13 5.92 -1.13
C GLN A 85 -1.62 5.72 -2.57
N TRP A 86 -0.92 4.87 -3.31
CA TRP A 86 -1.34 4.36 -4.60
C TRP A 86 -1.57 2.86 -4.48
N ASN A 87 -2.62 2.37 -5.10
CA ASN A 87 -2.90 0.95 -5.21
C ASN A 87 -2.93 0.54 -6.67
N TYR A 88 -2.33 -0.57 -6.98
CA TYR A 88 -2.41 -1.24 -8.27
C TYR A 88 -3.03 -2.62 -8.10
N CYS A 89 -4.17 -2.85 -8.75
CA CYS A 89 -4.93 -4.08 -8.63
C CYS A 89 -4.32 -5.17 -9.49
N VAL A 90 -4.08 -6.33 -8.90
CA VAL A 90 -3.45 -7.49 -9.53
C VAL A 90 -4.29 -8.75 -9.36
N GLY A 91 -3.84 -9.87 -9.93
CA GLY A 91 -4.49 -11.16 -9.80
C GLY A 91 -5.89 -11.19 -10.42
N ASN A 92 -6.88 -11.64 -9.67
CA ASN A 92 -8.28 -11.68 -10.08
C ASN A 92 -9.12 -10.63 -9.33
N SER A 93 -8.52 -9.49 -9.04
CA SER A 93 -9.17 -8.42 -8.29
C SER A 93 -10.51 -8.01 -8.89
N ASP A 94 -11.54 -8.00 -8.03
CA ASP A 94 -12.85 -7.44 -8.31
C ASP A 94 -13.47 -7.01 -6.98
N PHE A 95 -13.29 -5.74 -6.62
CA PHE A 95 -13.72 -5.22 -5.33
C PHE A 95 -14.18 -3.76 -5.43
N THR A 96 -14.92 -3.32 -4.45
CA THR A 96 -15.28 -1.92 -4.28
C THR A 96 -14.28 -1.24 -3.34
N MET A 97 -13.71 -0.15 -3.81
CA MET A 97 -12.96 0.78 -3.00
C MET A 97 -13.82 1.98 -2.66
N SER A 98 -13.88 2.31 -1.37
CA SER A 98 -14.51 3.51 -0.86
C SER A 98 -13.44 4.44 -0.34
N VAL A 99 -13.36 5.67 -0.83
CA VAL A 99 -12.36 6.68 -0.42
C VAL A 99 -13.05 8.00 -0.10
N GLY A 100 -12.63 8.66 0.94
CA GLY A 100 -13.15 9.97 1.32
C GLY A 100 -12.95 10.30 2.80
N TYR A 101 -13.93 10.95 3.37
CA TYR A 101 -13.88 11.40 4.76
C TYR A 101 -15.16 10.98 5.48
N LYS A 102 -15.09 9.93 6.29
CA LYS A 102 -16.24 9.35 7.00
C LYS A 102 -16.91 10.33 7.96
N ASP A 103 -16.13 11.16 8.62
CA ASP A 103 -16.62 12.21 9.53
C ASP A 103 -17.41 13.31 8.83
N GLN A 104 -17.20 13.49 7.52
CA GLN A 104 -17.91 14.44 6.67
C GLN A 104 -19.05 13.77 5.87
N ASN A 105 -19.24 12.46 6.06
CA ASN A 105 -20.18 11.65 5.27
C ASN A 105 -19.97 11.80 3.75
N ASN A 106 -18.70 11.92 3.36
CA ASN A 106 -18.27 12.12 1.98
C ASN A 106 -17.34 10.97 1.57
N MET A 107 -17.94 9.87 1.13
CA MET A 107 -17.24 8.69 0.63
C MET A 107 -17.64 8.43 -0.82
N GLU A 108 -16.67 8.25 -1.69
CA GLU A 108 -16.87 7.83 -3.07
C GLU A 108 -16.57 6.33 -3.20
N ASN A 109 -17.42 5.62 -3.94
CA ASN A 109 -17.30 4.18 -4.15
C ASN A 109 -17.00 3.92 -5.62
N VAL A 110 -15.92 3.19 -5.88
CA VAL A 110 -15.50 2.80 -7.23
C VAL A 110 -15.18 1.32 -7.26
N ASN A 111 -15.71 0.60 -8.25
CA ASN A 111 -15.31 -0.77 -8.47
C ASN A 111 -13.93 -0.82 -9.14
N HIS A 112 -13.07 -1.67 -8.59
CA HIS A 112 -11.69 -1.89 -9.05
C HIS A 112 -11.52 -3.32 -9.53
N LYS A 113 -10.86 -3.48 -10.66
CA LYS A 113 -10.48 -4.75 -11.26
C LYS A 113 -8.97 -4.83 -11.48
N ALA A 114 -8.47 -6.02 -11.79
CA ALA A 114 -7.07 -6.19 -12.16
C ALA A 114 -6.67 -5.21 -13.28
N GLY A 115 -5.53 -4.54 -13.11
CA GLY A 115 -5.04 -3.48 -13.97
C GLY A 115 -5.46 -2.06 -13.58
N ASP A 116 -6.46 -1.90 -12.68
CA ASP A 116 -6.89 -0.58 -12.24
C ASP A 116 -5.92 0.02 -11.20
N TRP A 117 -5.85 1.35 -11.25
CA TRP A 117 -5.10 2.16 -10.29
C TRP A 117 -6.02 3.03 -9.46
N SER A 118 -5.62 3.26 -8.22
CA SER A 118 -6.24 4.26 -7.38
C SER A 118 -5.21 5.10 -6.65
N PHE A 119 -5.62 6.31 -6.28
CA PHE A 119 -4.86 7.23 -5.46
C PHE A 119 -5.69 7.66 -4.25
N ILE A 120 -5.09 7.53 -3.07
CA ILE A 120 -5.68 7.93 -1.80
C ILE A 120 -4.84 9.08 -1.26
N PRO A 121 -5.41 10.30 -1.20
CA PRO A 121 -4.70 11.45 -0.66
C PRO A 121 -4.45 11.30 0.84
N ALA A 122 -3.41 11.94 1.32
CA ALA A 122 -3.10 11.96 2.75
C ALA A 122 -4.29 12.46 3.57
N GLY A 123 -4.65 11.72 4.61
CA GLY A 123 -5.76 12.02 5.49
C GLY A 123 -7.12 11.43 5.07
N ALA A 124 -7.23 10.87 3.88
CA ALA A 124 -8.49 10.24 3.45
C ALA A 124 -8.66 8.84 4.06
N ASP A 125 -9.87 8.56 4.52
CA ASP A 125 -10.31 7.22 4.92
C ASP A 125 -10.49 6.34 3.69
N HIS A 126 -10.28 5.04 3.83
CA HIS A 126 -10.54 4.11 2.74
C HIS A 126 -10.92 2.71 3.23
N ASP A 127 -11.83 2.09 2.50
CA ASP A 127 -12.28 0.73 2.71
C ASP A 127 -12.21 -0.05 1.38
N LEU A 128 -11.85 -1.33 1.47
CA LEU A 128 -11.77 -2.23 0.32
C LEU A 128 -12.56 -3.51 0.64
N VAL A 129 -13.60 -3.75 -0.13
CA VAL A 129 -14.55 -4.84 0.12
C VAL A 129 -14.86 -5.56 -1.19
N SER A 130 -14.86 -6.89 -1.17
CA SER A 130 -15.30 -7.73 -2.28
C SER A 130 -16.55 -8.52 -1.93
N GLU A 131 -17.31 -8.87 -2.96
CA GLU A 131 -18.40 -9.83 -2.85
C GLU A 131 -17.86 -11.25 -2.59
N PRO A 132 -18.67 -12.15 -1.99
CA PRO A 132 -18.26 -13.54 -1.80
C PRO A 132 -17.78 -14.21 -3.09
N GLY A 133 -16.65 -14.86 -3.04
CA GLY A 133 -16.01 -15.51 -4.19
C GLY A 133 -15.22 -14.58 -5.12
N LYS A 134 -15.14 -13.30 -4.79
CA LYS A 134 -14.29 -12.32 -5.45
C LYS A 134 -13.09 -11.98 -4.56
N GLU A 135 -12.07 -11.38 -5.16
CA GLU A 135 -10.80 -11.13 -4.50
C GLU A 135 -10.52 -9.64 -4.37
N VAL A 136 -10.04 -9.23 -3.20
CA VAL A 136 -9.27 -7.99 -3.02
C VAL A 136 -7.80 -8.37 -3.15
N TYR A 137 -7.12 -7.92 -4.19
CA TYR A 137 -5.68 -8.12 -4.31
C TYR A 137 -5.02 -6.95 -4.99
N TYR A 138 -4.17 -6.24 -4.26
CA TYR A 138 -3.46 -5.07 -4.77
C TYR A 138 -2.05 -4.96 -4.20
N VAL A 139 -1.20 -4.31 -4.98
CA VAL A 139 0.09 -3.79 -4.54
C VAL A 139 -0.14 -2.35 -4.11
N TRP A 140 0.21 -2.02 -2.89
CA TRP A 140 0.16 -0.65 -2.40
C TRP A 140 1.55 -0.05 -2.31
N PHE A 141 1.61 1.23 -2.60
CA PHE A 141 2.79 2.06 -2.52
C PHE A 141 2.43 3.32 -1.74
N GLU A 142 3.17 3.61 -0.70
CA GLU A 142 2.93 4.75 0.16
C GLU A 142 4.14 5.69 0.15
N HIS A 143 3.85 6.98 0.13
CA HIS A 143 4.84 8.03 0.18
C HIS A 143 4.48 9.03 1.27
N PHE A 144 5.37 9.18 2.24
CA PHE A 144 5.16 10.08 3.36
C PHE A 144 5.46 11.52 2.98
N THR A 145 4.55 12.40 3.40
CA THR A 145 4.67 13.86 3.18
C THR A 145 5.41 14.56 4.32
N ASP A 146 5.49 13.92 5.51
CA ASP A 146 6.15 14.47 6.71
C ASP A 146 7.29 13.56 7.15
N GLU A 147 8.52 14.01 6.94
CA GLU A 147 9.74 13.29 7.27
C GLU A 147 9.91 13.03 8.77
N LYS A 148 9.40 13.89 9.62
CA LYS A 148 9.61 13.82 11.08
C LYS A 148 8.91 12.64 11.74
N LYS A 149 7.86 12.10 11.12
CA LYS A 149 7.11 10.96 11.66
C LYS A 149 7.84 9.63 11.58
N PHE A 150 8.85 9.51 10.72
CA PHE A 150 9.68 8.31 10.63
C PHE A 150 10.95 8.33 11.47
N ALA A 151 11.36 9.47 11.95
CA ALA A 151 12.67 9.68 12.57
C ALA A 151 12.87 8.96 13.91
N LYS A 152 11.82 8.41 14.52
CA LYS A 152 11.96 7.67 15.78
C LYS A 152 11.07 6.43 15.79
N PRO A 153 11.62 5.21 15.85
CA PRO A 153 10.90 4.14 16.52
C PRO A 153 10.73 4.61 17.97
N GLU A 154 9.50 4.78 18.40
CA GLU A 154 9.23 4.87 19.83
C GLU A 154 9.72 3.55 20.45
N ASN A 155 10.60 3.67 21.45
CA ASN A 155 11.14 2.56 22.24
C ASN A 155 10.03 1.88 23.01
#